data_15c85c097bad31ebe6e83e55eb80d383
#
_entry.id   15c85c097bad31ebe6e83e55eb80d383
#
_cell.length_a   1.000
_cell.length_b   1.000
_cell.length_c   1.000
_cell.angle_alpha   90.00
_cell.angle_beta   90.00
_cell.angle_gamma   90.00
#
_symmetry.space_group_name_H-M   'P 1'
#
loop_
_entity.id
_entity.type
_entity.pdbx_description
1 polymer ?
#
loop_
_entity_poly.entity_id
_entity_poly.type
_entity_poly.pdbx_seq_one_letter_code
_entity_poly.pdbx_strand_id
1 'polypeptide(L)'
;MTSQPQSRPSRLHPNIWFLTIGSLLTDVSSEMLTNLIPLFLYNVLGVQTSIIGLIDGIAETTASLVKIYSGALSDRLGKRKMLTVAGYALSTISKPFLYMAVTWEWVLGVRFSDRVGKGIRTAPRDALLAGSAKTDQRGFAFGIHRAGDTAGAFFGLGIAGLIIWLTQAGVTVLERHTFQVVVLASIIPAVLAVLVLALGVKEVDAERQSNHNLPTLRWKTFDRRFRAFVIVVIIFTLGNSSDSFIILRGQNRGLSVLQIIGMLMTFNAVYALLAGPLGSLSDRIGRRKLMLAGWTIYGLVYLGFALSHTGAEIWMLFGFYGIYYALTEGVAKALVADIVPQEQRGTAYGLFNAAIGFSALPASVIAGVLWQYINPAAPFIFGAVLSLLAGFLLVTWVR
;
A
#
# COMPACT_ATOMS: atom_id res chain seq x y z
N MET A 1 -27.26 35.43 20.19
CA MET A 1 -26.59 34.20 19.81
C MET A 1 -27.67 33.15 19.57
N THR A 2 -28.11 33.00 18.31
CA THR A 2 -29.12 32.02 17.90
C THR A 2 -28.37 30.71 17.62
N SER A 3 -28.57 29.73 18.48
CA SER A 3 -28.10 28.36 18.29
C SER A 3 -28.73 27.79 17.00
N GLN A 4 -27.93 27.62 15.95
CA GLN A 4 -28.36 26.84 14.78
C GLN A 4 -28.70 25.41 15.25
N PRO A 5 -29.84 24.84 14.84
CA PRO A 5 -30.17 23.46 15.17
C PRO A 5 -29.14 22.54 14.56
N GLN A 6 -28.50 21.72 15.39
CA GLN A 6 -27.63 20.64 14.92
C GLN A 6 -28.48 19.75 14.01
N SER A 7 -28.20 19.80 12.69
CA SER A 7 -28.82 18.94 11.70
C SER A 7 -28.54 17.48 12.07
N ARG A 8 -29.63 16.70 12.23
CA ARG A 8 -29.50 15.23 12.39
C ARG A 8 -28.52 14.69 11.35
N PRO A 9 -27.59 13.78 11.73
CA PRO A 9 -26.65 13.20 10.79
C PRO A 9 -27.44 12.58 9.63
N SER A 10 -27.32 13.18 8.43
CA SER A 10 -28.00 12.68 7.24
C SER A 10 -27.42 11.31 6.93
N ARG A 11 -28.30 10.33 6.63
CA ARG A 11 -27.87 8.96 6.26
C ARG A 11 -26.86 9.03 5.14
N LEU A 12 -25.77 8.29 5.27
CA LEU A 12 -24.76 8.14 4.22
C LEU A 12 -25.38 7.50 2.98
N HIS A 13 -24.91 7.91 1.81
CA HIS A 13 -25.35 7.33 0.55
C HIS A 13 -25.00 5.84 0.48
N PRO A 14 -25.88 4.94 -0.01
CA PRO A 14 -25.62 3.50 -0.08
C PRO A 14 -24.34 3.11 -0.80
N ASN A 15 -23.92 3.83 -1.83
CA ASN A 15 -22.65 3.60 -2.53
C ASN A 15 -21.44 3.55 -1.59
N ILE A 16 -21.44 4.40 -0.53
CA ILE A 16 -20.32 4.45 0.42
C ILE A 16 -20.15 3.10 1.11
N TRP A 17 -21.26 2.48 1.52
CA TRP A 17 -21.26 1.17 2.16
C TRP A 17 -20.86 0.05 1.18
N PHE A 18 -21.41 0.04 -0.05
CA PHE A 18 -21.06 -0.96 -1.04
C PHE A 18 -19.59 -0.86 -1.46
N LEU A 19 -19.05 0.36 -1.63
CA LEU A 19 -17.64 0.59 -1.93
C LEU A 19 -16.74 0.13 -0.76
N THR A 20 -17.14 0.42 0.48
CA THR A 20 -16.41 0.00 1.68
C THR A 20 -16.40 -1.53 1.83
N ILE A 21 -17.55 -2.18 1.71
CA ILE A 21 -17.66 -3.64 1.83
C ILE A 21 -16.89 -4.33 0.69
N GLY A 22 -17.00 -3.83 -0.54
CA GLY A 22 -16.25 -4.36 -1.68
C GLY A 22 -14.74 -4.23 -1.49
N SER A 23 -14.27 -3.10 -0.94
CA SER A 23 -12.86 -2.90 -0.64
C SER A 23 -12.40 -3.80 0.51
N LEU A 24 -13.15 -3.88 1.61
CA LEU A 24 -12.90 -4.77 2.75
C LEU A 24 -12.72 -6.22 2.26
N LEU A 25 -13.70 -6.75 1.51
CA LEU A 25 -13.64 -8.13 1.00
C LEU A 25 -12.43 -8.36 0.08
N THR A 26 -12.08 -7.36 -0.73
CA THR A 26 -10.88 -7.43 -1.57
C THR A 26 -9.60 -7.44 -0.75
N ASP A 27 -9.54 -6.63 0.30
CA ASP A 27 -8.37 -6.59 1.17
C ASP A 27 -8.26 -7.86 2.01
N VAL A 28 -9.38 -8.45 2.49
CA VAL A 28 -9.37 -9.81 3.04
C VAL A 28 -8.69 -10.79 2.07
N SER A 29 -9.14 -10.82 0.82
CA SER A 29 -8.59 -11.72 -0.19
C SER A 29 -7.12 -11.44 -0.52
N SER A 30 -6.74 -10.16 -0.64
CA SER A 30 -5.40 -9.78 -1.08
C SER A 30 -4.36 -9.98 0.03
N GLU A 31 -4.70 -9.66 1.28
CA GLU A 31 -3.80 -9.80 2.41
C GLU A 31 -3.54 -11.26 2.81
N MET A 32 -4.50 -12.16 2.51
CA MET A 32 -4.24 -13.60 2.61
C MET A 32 -3.07 -14.05 1.73
N LEU A 33 -2.88 -13.44 0.56
CA LEU A 33 -1.92 -13.89 -0.46
C LEU A 33 -0.65 -13.07 -0.51
N THR A 34 -0.77 -11.74 -0.55
CA THR A 34 0.34 -10.83 -0.87
C THR A 34 1.56 -11.07 0.02
N ASN A 35 1.32 -11.30 1.31
CA ASN A 35 2.38 -11.52 2.28
C ASN A 35 2.98 -12.95 2.25
N LEU A 36 2.28 -13.90 1.64
CA LEU A 36 2.79 -15.27 1.47
C LEU A 36 3.54 -15.47 0.15
N ILE A 37 3.33 -14.60 -0.84
CA ILE A 37 3.99 -14.72 -2.15
C ILE A 37 5.52 -14.73 -2.04
N PRO A 38 6.20 -13.84 -1.28
CA PRO A 38 7.66 -13.89 -1.16
C PRO A 38 8.14 -15.19 -0.51
N LEU A 39 7.40 -15.73 0.46
CA LEU A 39 7.69 -17.04 1.06
C LEU A 39 7.45 -18.18 0.07
N PHE A 40 6.40 -18.12 -0.73
CA PHE A 40 6.12 -19.11 -1.79
C PHE A 40 7.23 -19.12 -2.86
N LEU A 41 7.64 -17.93 -3.33
CA LEU A 41 8.75 -17.80 -4.28
C LEU A 41 10.05 -18.36 -3.71
N TYR A 42 10.38 -18.02 -2.47
CA TYR A 42 11.62 -18.41 -1.83
C TYR A 42 11.63 -19.89 -1.41
N ASN A 43 10.59 -20.36 -0.70
CA ASN A 43 10.56 -21.69 -0.09
C ASN A 43 10.12 -22.78 -1.05
N VAL A 44 9.12 -22.51 -1.90
CA VAL A 44 8.49 -23.53 -2.75
C VAL A 44 9.10 -23.57 -4.15
N LEU A 45 9.39 -22.40 -4.72
CA LEU A 45 9.95 -22.28 -6.07
C LEU A 45 11.47 -22.12 -6.08
N GLY A 46 12.12 -21.93 -4.92
CA GLY A 46 13.58 -21.78 -4.84
C GLY A 46 14.13 -20.53 -5.54
N VAL A 47 13.31 -19.48 -5.65
CA VAL A 47 13.63 -18.28 -6.42
C VAL A 47 14.61 -17.38 -5.66
N GLN A 48 15.60 -16.88 -6.39
CA GLN A 48 16.58 -15.93 -5.86
C GLN A 48 15.92 -14.61 -5.40
N THR A 49 16.45 -14.02 -4.34
CA THR A 49 15.91 -12.78 -3.76
C THR A 49 15.98 -11.57 -4.71
N SER A 50 16.94 -11.55 -5.64
CA SER A 50 17.01 -10.55 -6.71
C SER A 50 15.80 -10.59 -7.63
N ILE A 51 15.29 -11.78 -7.95
CA ILE A 51 14.08 -11.97 -8.76
C ILE A 51 12.82 -11.62 -7.95
N ILE A 52 12.78 -11.95 -6.65
CA ILE A 52 11.69 -11.55 -5.76
C ILE A 52 11.58 -10.01 -5.74
N GLY A 53 12.70 -9.31 -5.59
CA GLY A 53 12.74 -7.85 -5.66
C GLY A 53 12.27 -7.30 -7.01
N LEU A 54 12.63 -7.95 -8.11
CA LEU A 54 12.18 -7.60 -9.47
C LEU A 54 10.64 -7.75 -9.60
N ILE A 55 10.08 -8.87 -9.13
CA ILE A 55 8.63 -9.14 -9.17
C ILE A 55 7.86 -8.07 -8.38
N ASP A 56 8.29 -7.77 -7.16
CA ASP A 56 7.63 -6.77 -6.31
C ASP A 56 7.80 -5.36 -6.87
N GLY A 57 8.97 -5.02 -7.36
CA GLY A 57 9.23 -3.72 -7.98
C GLY A 57 8.37 -3.49 -9.22
N ILE A 58 8.27 -4.47 -10.11
CA ILE A 58 7.38 -4.41 -11.29
C ILE A 58 5.92 -4.27 -10.84
N ALA A 59 5.50 -5.04 -9.84
CA ALA A 59 4.14 -5.03 -9.34
C ALA A 59 3.74 -3.63 -8.81
N GLU A 60 4.52 -3.03 -7.93
CA GLU A 60 4.22 -1.72 -7.33
C GLU A 60 4.31 -0.57 -8.35
N THR A 61 5.29 -0.61 -9.22
CA THR A 61 5.42 0.39 -10.31
C THR A 61 4.24 0.31 -11.26
N THR A 62 3.81 -0.90 -11.64
CA THR A 62 2.64 -1.12 -12.50
C THR A 62 1.37 -0.52 -11.90
N ALA A 63 1.08 -0.81 -10.63
CA ALA A 63 -0.11 -0.26 -9.96
C ALA A 63 -0.10 1.27 -9.93
N SER A 64 1.07 1.86 -9.67
CA SER A 64 1.25 3.32 -9.60
C SER A 64 1.06 3.99 -10.97
N LEU A 65 1.62 3.41 -12.03
CA LEU A 65 1.48 3.94 -13.41
C LEU A 65 0.04 3.84 -13.91
N VAL A 66 -0.55 2.65 -13.79
CA VAL A 66 -1.93 2.42 -14.28
C VAL A 66 -2.92 3.30 -13.54
N LYS A 67 -2.71 3.58 -12.24
CA LYS A 67 -3.56 4.48 -11.45
C LYS A 67 -3.60 5.90 -12.03
N ILE A 68 -2.50 6.43 -12.55
CA ILE A 68 -2.44 7.77 -13.16
C ILE A 68 -3.33 7.82 -14.42
N TYR A 69 -3.20 6.82 -15.27
CA TYR A 69 -3.98 6.76 -16.52
C TYR A 69 -5.46 6.44 -16.28
N SER A 70 -5.76 5.57 -15.30
CA SER A 70 -7.14 5.15 -15.02
C SER A 70 -8.00 6.30 -14.51
N GLY A 71 -7.44 7.23 -13.74
CA GLY A 71 -8.12 8.44 -13.29
C GLY A 71 -8.56 9.30 -14.48
N ALA A 72 -7.63 9.65 -15.37
CA ALA A 72 -7.93 10.43 -16.54
C ALA A 72 -8.91 9.73 -17.50
N LEU A 73 -8.80 8.42 -17.66
CA LEU A 73 -9.71 7.62 -18.46
C LEU A 73 -11.13 7.62 -17.87
N SER A 74 -11.24 7.48 -16.55
CA SER A 74 -12.53 7.47 -15.86
C SER A 74 -13.29 8.80 -16.00
N ASP A 75 -12.55 9.91 -15.93
CA ASP A 75 -13.14 11.25 -16.07
C ASP A 75 -13.60 11.52 -17.51
N ARG A 76 -12.84 11.01 -18.51
CA ARG A 76 -13.24 11.12 -19.93
C ARG A 76 -14.46 10.27 -20.27
N LEU A 77 -14.51 9.03 -19.77
CA LEU A 77 -15.60 8.10 -20.08
C LEU A 77 -16.86 8.39 -19.28
N GLY A 78 -16.76 9.03 -18.11
CA GLY A 78 -17.87 9.23 -17.17
C GLY A 78 -18.44 7.91 -16.63
N LYS A 79 -17.71 6.79 -16.77
CA LYS A 79 -18.13 5.42 -16.39
C LYS A 79 -17.27 4.89 -15.25
N ARG A 80 -17.37 5.55 -14.11
CA ARG A 80 -16.55 5.25 -12.92
C ARG A 80 -16.83 3.87 -12.35
N LYS A 81 -18.12 3.48 -12.26
CA LYS A 81 -18.54 2.15 -11.77
C LYS A 81 -17.95 1.06 -12.64
N MET A 82 -18.07 1.17 -13.97
CA MET A 82 -17.58 0.15 -14.89
C MET A 82 -16.08 -0.11 -14.73
N LEU A 83 -15.26 0.95 -14.67
CA LEU A 83 -13.82 0.83 -14.49
C LEU A 83 -13.46 0.26 -13.11
N THR A 84 -14.19 0.69 -12.07
CA THR A 84 -14.01 0.13 -10.72
C THR A 84 -14.28 -1.38 -10.74
N VAL A 85 -15.45 -1.82 -11.21
CA VAL A 85 -15.80 -3.25 -11.25
C VAL A 85 -14.83 -4.05 -12.12
N ALA A 86 -14.45 -3.52 -13.30
CA ALA A 86 -13.49 -4.19 -14.20
C ALA A 86 -12.12 -4.38 -13.54
N GLY A 87 -11.62 -3.39 -12.80
CA GLY A 87 -10.37 -3.51 -12.06
C GLY A 87 -10.41 -4.55 -10.94
N TYR A 88 -11.53 -4.60 -10.18
CA TYR A 88 -11.74 -5.65 -9.17
C TYR A 88 -11.88 -7.03 -9.81
N ALA A 89 -12.61 -7.15 -10.91
CA ALA A 89 -12.78 -8.40 -11.65
C ALA A 89 -11.44 -8.93 -12.19
N LEU A 90 -10.60 -8.06 -12.78
CA LEU A 90 -9.27 -8.45 -13.27
C LEU A 90 -8.38 -8.98 -12.13
N SER A 91 -8.34 -8.29 -10.98
CA SER A 91 -7.63 -8.78 -9.79
C SER A 91 -8.20 -10.12 -9.30
N THR A 92 -9.51 -10.31 -9.33
CA THR A 92 -10.17 -11.55 -8.90
C THR A 92 -9.86 -12.71 -9.85
N ILE A 93 -9.95 -12.50 -11.16
CA ILE A 93 -9.68 -13.51 -12.18
C ILE A 93 -8.21 -13.95 -12.15
N SER A 94 -7.27 -13.07 -11.83
CA SER A 94 -5.85 -13.42 -11.77
C SER A 94 -5.49 -14.35 -10.62
N LYS A 95 -6.16 -14.27 -9.47
CA LYS A 95 -5.80 -15.02 -8.25
C LYS A 95 -5.81 -16.54 -8.39
N PRO A 96 -6.82 -17.19 -8.99
CA PRO A 96 -6.85 -18.65 -9.16
C PRO A 96 -5.60 -19.20 -9.87
N PHE A 97 -4.99 -18.42 -10.75
CA PHE A 97 -3.78 -18.84 -11.48
C PHE A 97 -2.57 -19.01 -10.57
N LEU A 98 -2.54 -18.43 -9.35
CA LEU A 98 -1.49 -18.71 -8.36
C LEU A 98 -1.53 -20.16 -7.87
N TYR A 99 -2.68 -20.82 -7.89
CA TYR A 99 -2.81 -22.24 -7.54
C TYR A 99 -1.94 -23.13 -8.45
N MET A 100 -1.84 -22.76 -9.73
CA MET A 100 -1.10 -23.51 -10.77
C MET A 100 0.33 -23.03 -10.93
N ALA A 101 0.78 -22.06 -10.12
CA ALA A 101 2.11 -21.46 -10.28
C ALA A 101 3.22 -22.49 -9.99
N VAL A 102 4.04 -22.73 -10.99
CA VAL A 102 5.20 -23.64 -10.94
C VAL A 102 6.52 -22.93 -11.23
N THR A 103 6.49 -21.73 -11.79
CA THR A 103 7.65 -20.90 -12.08
C THR A 103 7.46 -19.47 -11.61
N TRP A 104 8.54 -18.74 -11.46
CA TRP A 104 8.48 -17.33 -11.01
C TRP A 104 7.88 -16.40 -12.08
N GLU A 105 8.06 -16.70 -13.37
CA GLU A 105 7.47 -15.95 -14.48
C GLU A 105 5.94 -16.02 -14.43
N TRP A 106 5.43 -17.21 -14.07
CA TRP A 106 3.99 -17.39 -13.87
C TRP A 106 3.47 -16.49 -12.73
N VAL A 107 4.17 -16.49 -11.60
CA VAL A 107 3.83 -15.61 -10.45
C VAL A 107 3.92 -14.14 -10.87
N LEU A 108 4.96 -13.74 -11.62
CA LEU A 108 5.10 -12.39 -12.15
C LEU A 108 3.90 -11.99 -13.02
N GLY A 109 3.47 -12.86 -13.96
CA GLY A 109 2.32 -12.61 -14.82
C GLY A 109 1.02 -12.39 -14.03
N VAL A 110 0.79 -13.24 -13.01
CA VAL A 110 -0.38 -13.10 -12.13
C VAL A 110 -0.31 -11.82 -11.29
N ARG A 111 0.83 -11.53 -10.68
CA ARG A 111 1.06 -10.29 -9.92
C ARG A 111 0.90 -9.05 -10.78
N PHE A 112 1.45 -9.06 -11.99
CA PHE A 112 1.29 -7.97 -12.94
C PHE A 112 -0.19 -7.72 -13.26
N SER A 113 -0.96 -8.77 -13.59
CA SER A 113 -2.38 -8.67 -13.89
C SER A 113 -3.20 -8.15 -12.68
N ASP A 114 -2.91 -8.65 -11.48
CA ASP A 114 -3.54 -8.16 -10.25
C ASP A 114 -3.23 -6.66 -10.03
N ARG A 115 -1.99 -6.22 -10.23
CA ARG A 115 -1.58 -4.82 -10.06
C ARG A 115 -2.14 -3.88 -11.12
N VAL A 116 -2.30 -4.36 -12.36
CA VAL A 116 -3.07 -3.64 -13.39
C VAL A 116 -4.51 -3.44 -12.92
N GLY A 117 -5.17 -4.50 -12.42
CA GLY A 117 -6.51 -4.41 -11.84
C GLY A 117 -6.59 -3.40 -10.69
N LYS A 118 -5.63 -3.42 -9.77
CA LYS A 118 -5.53 -2.44 -8.67
C LYS A 118 -5.37 -1.01 -9.19
N GLY A 119 -4.52 -0.80 -10.19
CA GLY A 119 -4.31 0.50 -10.82
C GLY A 119 -5.58 1.03 -11.49
N ILE A 120 -6.29 0.16 -12.25
CA ILE A 120 -7.54 0.53 -12.94
C ILE A 120 -8.62 0.97 -11.95
N ARG A 121 -8.81 0.24 -10.83
CA ARG A 121 -9.93 0.47 -9.91
C ARG A 121 -9.74 1.65 -8.96
N THR A 122 -8.49 1.97 -8.55
CA THR A 122 -8.24 2.84 -7.40
C THR A 122 -8.78 4.26 -7.60
N ALA A 123 -8.40 4.93 -8.69
CA ALA A 123 -8.83 6.31 -8.93
C ALA A 123 -10.35 6.43 -9.22
N PRO A 124 -10.97 5.57 -10.07
CA PRO A 124 -12.42 5.60 -10.27
C PRO A 124 -13.23 5.31 -9.01
N ARG A 125 -12.77 4.37 -8.16
CA ARG A 125 -13.37 4.06 -6.86
C ARG A 125 -13.37 5.27 -5.93
N ASP A 126 -12.23 5.93 -5.80
CA ASP A 126 -12.08 7.10 -4.94
C ASP A 126 -12.97 8.26 -5.44
N ALA A 127 -13.12 8.41 -6.76
CA ALA A 127 -14.01 9.38 -7.38
C ALA A 127 -15.50 9.05 -7.15
N LEU A 128 -15.90 7.76 -7.20
CA LEU A 128 -17.25 7.33 -6.83
C LEU A 128 -17.55 7.61 -5.37
N LEU A 129 -16.60 7.33 -4.47
CA LEU A 129 -16.74 7.57 -3.05
C LEU A 129 -16.92 9.07 -2.76
N ALA A 130 -16.07 9.91 -3.36
CA ALA A 130 -16.15 11.36 -3.23
C ALA A 130 -17.45 11.94 -3.79
N GLY A 131 -17.91 11.44 -4.95
CA GLY A 131 -19.15 11.87 -5.60
C GLY A 131 -20.42 11.37 -4.90
N SER A 132 -20.33 10.31 -4.12
CA SER A 132 -21.45 9.78 -3.32
C SER A 132 -21.58 10.46 -1.95
N ALA A 133 -20.60 11.25 -1.52
CA ALA A 133 -20.58 11.93 -0.25
C ALA A 133 -20.86 13.43 -0.42
N LYS A 134 -21.69 14.03 0.46
CA LYS A 134 -21.81 15.48 0.56
C LYS A 134 -20.46 16.08 0.95
N THR A 135 -20.22 17.34 0.58
CA THR A 135 -18.92 18.00 0.79
C THR A 135 -18.48 18.01 2.27
N ASP A 136 -19.42 18.20 3.19
CA ASP A 136 -19.21 18.16 4.64
C ASP A 136 -19.01 16.74 5.21
N GLN A 137 -19.35 15.69 4.45
CA GLN A 137 -19.27 14.28 4.85
C GLN A 137 -18.13 13.50 4.16
N ARG A 138 -17.41 14.12 3.21
CA ARG A 138 -16.35 13.43 2.45
C ARG A 138 -15.28 12.82 3.35
N GLY A 139 -14.80 13.59 4.33
CA GLY A 139 -13.80 13.10 5.29
C GLY A 139 -14.27 11.85 6.04
N PHE A 140 -15.54 11.86 6.49
CA PHE A 140 -16.13 10.73 7.20
C PHE A 140 -16.29 9.50 6.27
N ALA A 141 -16.73 9.70 5.02
CA ALA A 141 -16.87 8.63 4.03
C ALA A 141 -15.53 7.95 3.73
N PHE A 142 -14.46 8.73 3.51
CA PHE A 142 -13.11 8.20 3.33
C PHE A 142 -12.58 7.52 4.60
N GLY A 143 -12.93 8.04 5.78
CA GLY A 143 -12.58 7.42 7.06
C GLY A 143 -13.21 6.04 7.24
N ILE A 144 -14.52 5.89 6.96
CA ILE A 144 -15.20 4.58 6.98
C ILE A 144 -14.58 3.62 5.96
N HIS A 145 -14.31 4.11 4.75
CA HIS A 145 -13.68 3.29 3.72
C HIS A 145 -12.29 2.79 4.17
N ARG A 146 -11.46 3.66 4.74
CA ARG A 146 -10.13 3.28 5.25
C ARG A 146 -10.22 2.31 6.43
N ALA A 147 -11.20 2.48 7.33
CA ALA A 147 -11.46 1.54 8.40
C ALA A 147 -11.86 0.16 7.85
N GLY A 148 -12.66 0.12 6.77
CA GLY A 148 -12.98 -1.11 6.05
C GLY A 148 -11.73 -1.79 5.47
N ASP A 149 -10.84 -1.04 4.80
CA ASP A 149 -9.58 -1.55 4.27
C ASP A 149 -8.72 -2.17 5.38
N THR A 150 -8.55 -1.46 6.50
CA THR A 150 -7.75 -1.94 7.64
C THR A 150 -8.36 -3.18 8.30
N ALA A 151 -9.69 -3.21 8.46
CA ALA A 151 -10.39 -4.38 8.97
C ALA A 151 -10.24 -5.58 8.02
N GLY A 152 -10.35 -5.33 6.70
CA GLY A 152 -10.12 -6.34 5.66
C GLY A 152 -8.73 -6.94 5.74
N ALA A 153 -7.70 -6.12 5.89
CA ALA A 153 -6.32 -6.58 6.05
C ALA A 153 -6.14 -7.45 7.30
N PHE A 154 -6.71 -7.02 8.43
CA PHE A 154 -6.64 -7.78 9.68
C PHE A 154 -7.34 -9.15 9.58
N PHE A 155 -8.57 -9.19 9.06
CA PHE A 155 -9.30 -10.44 8.86
C PHE A 155 -8.64 -11.34 7.82
N GLY A 156 -8.07 -10.79 6.75
CA GLY A 156 -7.34 -11.54 5.73
C GLY A 156 -6.13 -12.26 6.32
N LEU A 157 -5.31 -11.56 7.08
CA LEU A 157 -4.18 -12.15 7.80
C LEU A 157 -4.65 -13.20 8.83
N GLY A 158 -5.75 -12.93 9.56
CA GLY A 158 -6.31 -13.88 10.52
C GLY A 158 -6.77 -15.17 9.86
N ILE A 159 -7.46 -15.10 8.72
CA ILE A 159 -7.90 -16.27 7.95
C ILE A 159 -6.68 -17.04 7.40
N ALA A 160 -5.69 -16.35 6.83
CA ALA A 160 -4.47 -16.98 6.38
C ALA A 160 -3.74 -17.69 7.52
N GLY A 161 -3.63 -17.03 8.68
CA GLY A 161 -3.04 -17.61 9.88
C GLY A 161 -3.79 -18.86 10.37
N LEU A 162 -5.13 -18.85 10.36
CA LEU A 162 -5.94 -19.99 10.71
C LEU A 162 -5.71 -21.19 9.74
N ILE A 163 -5.68 -20.91 8.44
CA ILE A 163 -5.41 -21.96 7.44
C ILE A 163 -4.00 -22.54 7.65
N ILE A 164 -2.98 -21.70 7.85
CA ILE A 164 -1.60 -22.14 8.11
C ILE A 164 -1.54 -22.98 9.39
N TRP A 165 -2.23 -22.56 10.44
CA TRP A 165 -2.29 -23.32 11.70
C TRP A 165 -2.93 -24.69 11.51
N LEU A 166 -4.00 -24.79 10.71
CA LEU A 166 -4.70 -26.05 10.45
C LEU A 166 -3.94 -27.00 9.50
N THR A 167 -3.14 -26.46 8.58
CA THR A 167 -2.49 -27.24 7.51
C THR A 167 -1.03 -27.56 7.79
N GLN A 168 -0.31 -26.68 8.50
CA GLN A 168 1.15 -26.81 8.73
C GLN A 168 1.63 -26.19 10.05
N ALA A 169 0.88 -26.36 11.17
CA ALA A 169 1.25 -25.80 12.46
C ALA A 169 2.69 -26.18 12.86
N GLY A 170 3.50 -25.19 13.28
CA GLY A 170 4.86 -25.38 13.76
C GLY A 170 5.94 -25.50 12.67
N VAL A 171 5.58 -25.50 11.38
CA VAL A 171 6.55 -25.56 10.28
C VAL A 171 7.10 -24.16 9.98
N THR A 172 8.41 -24.05 9.84
CA THR A 172 9.09 -22.76 9.57
C THR A 172 9.05 -22.35 8.11
N VAL A 173 8.87 -23.31 7.21
CA VAL A 173 8.92 -23.13 5.75
C VAL A 173 7.50 -23.26 5.18
N LEU A 174 7.10 -22.34 4.32
CA LEU A 174 5.79 -22.41 3.67
C LEU A 174 5.73 -23.59 2.69
N GLU A 175 4.72 -24.45 2.85
CA GLU A 175 4.47 -25.58 1.97
C GLU A 175 3.55 -25.19 0.79
N ARG A 176 3.77 -25.86 -0.36
CA ARG A 176 2.93 -25.67 -1.57
C ARG A 176 1.46 -25.91 -1.29
N HIS A 177 1.12 -27.01 -0.60
CA HIS A 177 -0.27 -27.36 -0.29
C HIS A 177 -0.96 -26.26 0.52
N THR A 178 -0.31 -25.77 1.59
CA THR A 178 -0.84 -24.69 2.42
C THR A 178 -1.08 -23.42 1.59
N PHE A 179 -0.11 -23.02 0.77
CA PHE A 179 -0.27 -21.86 -0.12
C PHE A 179 -1.46 -22.04 -1.06
N GLN A 180 -1.63 -23.22 -1.67
CA GLN A 180 -2.74 -23.52 -2.56
C GLN A 180 -4.10 -23.46 -1.85
N VAL A 181 -4.20 -23.94 -0.60
CA VAL A 181 -5.43 -23.82 0.20
C VAL A 181 -5.75 -22.34 0.48
N VAL A 182 -4.75 -21.54 0.83
CA VAL A 182 -4.94 -20.09 1.02
C VAL A 182 -5.39 -19.40 -0.28
N VAL A 183 -4.82 -19.78 -1.43
CA VAL A 183 -5.26 -19.28 -2.75
C VAL A 183 -6.75 -19.56 -2.97
N LEU A 184 -7.17 -20.79 -2.80
CA LEU A 184 -8.57 -21.18 -3.01
C LEU A 184 -9.52 -20.43 -2.06
N ALA A 185 -9.16 -20.35 -0.78
CA ALA A 185 -9.96 -19.63 0.22
C ALA A 185 -10.07 -18.13 -0.12
N SER A 186 -9.00 -17.52 -0.66
CA SER A 186 -8.98 -16.10 -1.03
C SER A 186 -9.88 -15.73 -2.19
N ILE A 187 -10.27 -16.70 -3.03
CA ILE A 187 -11.16 -16.48 -4.17
C ILE A 187 -12.57 -16.10 -3.68
N ILE A 188 -13.01 -16.68 -2.57
CA ILE A 188 -14.38 -16.45 -2.03
C ILE A 188 -14.61 -14.97 -1.76
N PRO A 189 -13.84 -14.28 -0.88
CA PRO A 189 -14.04 -12.87 -0.64
C PRO A 189 -13.76 -12.00 -1.89
N ALA A 190 -12.86 -12.42 -2.79
CA ALA A 190 -12.63 -11.68 -4.03
C ALA A 190 -13.86 -11.68 -4.96
N VAL A 191 -14.50 -12.83 -5.15
CA VAL A 191 -15.73 -12.93 -5.95
C VAL A 191 -16.87 -12.17 -5.31
N LEU A 192 -17.05 -12.29 -3.99
CA LEU A 192 -18.06 -11.53 -3.25
C LEU A 192 -17.85 -10.01 -3.39
N ALA A 193 -16.61 -9.54 -3.37
CA ALA A 193 -16.29 -8.14 -3.59
C ALA A 193 -16.78 -7.63 -4.95
N VAL A 194 -16.51 -8.38 -6.02
CA VAL A 194 -16.96 -8.03 -7.38
C VAL A 194 -18.49 -8.02 -7.45
N LEU A 195 -19.17 -9.01 -6.87
CA LEU A 195 -20.63 -9.08 -6.86
C LEU A 195 -21.25 -7.90 -6.10
N VAL A 196 -20.74 -7.58 -4.91
CA VAL A 196 -21.20 -6.46 -4.10
C VAL A 196 -21.06 -5.14 -4.87
N LEU A 197 -19.95 -4.93 -5.54
CA LEU A 197 -19.69 -3.72 -6.32
C LEU A 197 -20.56 -3.67 -7.59
N ALA A 198 -20.66 -4.78 -8.31
CA ALA A 198 -21.42 -4.83 -9.56
C ALA A 198 -22.91 -4.60 -9.34
N LEU A 199 -23.47 -5.21 -8.28
CA LEU A 199 -24.92 -5.16 -7.99
C LEU A 199 -25.31 -3.95 -7.14
N GLY A 200 -24.48 -3.55 -6.17
CA GLY A 200 -24.84 -2.55 -5.16
C GLY A 200 -24.47 -1.11 -5.55
N VAL A 201 -23.33 -0.90 -6.21
CA VAL A 201 -22.87 0.45 -6.56
C VAL A 201 -23.67 1.00 -7.73
N LYS A 202 -24.09 2.26 -7.63
CA LYS A 202 -24.72 3.02 -8.73
C LYS A 202 -23.73 4.02 -9.28
N GLU A 203 -23.80 4.28 -10.59
CA GLU A 203 -23.01 5.35 -11.21
C GLU A 203 -23.39 6.70 -10.59
N VAL A 204 -22.42 7.56 -10.44
CA VAL A 204 -22.62 8.93 -9.98
C VAL A 204 -22.33 9.86 -11.15
N ASP A 205 -23.32 10.69 -11.48
CA ASP A 205 -23.16 11.66 -12.55
C ASP A 205 -21.95 12.55 -12.27
N ALA A 206 -20.93 12.40 -13.07
CA ALA A 206 -19.81 13.33 -13.06
C ALA A 206 -20.29 14.62 -13.74
N GLU A 207 -20.22 15.76 -13.05
CA GLU A 207 -20.18 17.01 -13.79
C GLU A 207 -19.06 16.89 -14.81
N ARG A 208 -19.42 16.80 -16.09
CA ARG A 208 -18.45 16.74 -17.20
C ARG A 208 -17.65 18.04 -17.19
N GLN A 209 -16.56 18.05 -16.47
CA GLN A 209 -15.56 19.10 -16.61
C GLN A 209 -14.93 18.91 -18.00
N SER A 210 -15.30 19.77 -18.92
CA SER A 210 -15.07 19.69 -20.35
C SER A 210 -13.61 19.84 -20.80
N ASN A 211 -12.63 19.89 -19.90
CA ASN A 211 -11.21 20.12 -20.24
C ASN A 211 -10.26 19.31 -19.35
N HIS A 212 -10.29 17.99 -19.43
CA HIS A 212 -9.19 17.20 -18.88
C HIS A 212 -8.23 16.75 -19.98
N ASN A 213 -7.31 17.63 -20.33
CA ASN A 213 -6.04 17.21 -20.88
C ASN A 213 -5.36 16.29 -19.84
N LEU A 214 -4.70 15.22 -20.31
CA LEU A 214 -3.83 14.42 -19.45
C LEU A 214 -2.97 15.37 -18.60
N PRO A 215 -2.84 15.12 -17.29
CA PRO A 215 -2.03 16.00 -16.45
C PRO A 215 -0.64 16.11 -17.08
N THR A 216 -0.35 17.28 -17.64
CA THR A 216 1.00 17.54 -18.14
C THR A 216 1.89 17.65 -16.92
N LEU A 217 2.67 16.60 -16.63
CA LEU A 217 3.64 16.53 -15.54
C LEU A 217 4.79 17.50 -15.85
N ARG A 218 4.50 18.80 -15.91
CA ARG A 218 5.53 19.82 -16.14
C ARG A 218 6.31 20.08 -14.87
N TRP A 219 7.40 19.34 -14.68
CA TRP A 219 8.34 19.48 -13.58
C TRP A 219 8.78 20.93 -13.31
N LYS A 220 9.03 21.69 -14.40
CA LYS A 220 9.54 23.06 -14.32
C LYS A 220 8.53 24.08 -13.79
N THR A 221 7.24 23.80 -13.76
CA THR A 221 6.20 24.71 -13.27
C THR A 221 6.11 24.78 -11.75
N PHE A 222 6.70 23.79 -11.07
CA PHE A 222 6.68 23.73 -9.61
C PHE A 222 7.81 24.50 -8.98
N ASP A 223 7.53 25.09 -7.81
CA ASP A 223 8.53 25.78 -7.00
C ASP A 223 9.72 24.88 -6.61
N ARG A 224 10.86 25.51 -6.34
CA ARG A 224 12.10 24.84 -5.92
C ARG A 224 11.89 23.95 -4.70
N ARG A 225 11.06 24.39 -3.75
CA ARG A 225 10.75 23.65 -2.52
C ARG A 225 10.05 22.30 -2.79
N PHE A 226 9.04 22.31 -3.65
CA PHE A 226 8.34 21.07 -4.04
C PHE A 226 9.26 20.13 -4.82
N ARG A 227 10.04 20.65 -5.76
CA ARG A 227 11.00 19.85 -6.53
C ARG A 227 12.05 19.20 -5.62
N ALA A 228 12.60 19.96 -4.67
CA ALA A 228 13.53 19.45 -3.66
C ALA A 228 12.85 18.34 -2.82
N PHE A 229 11.60 18.54 -2.39
CA PHE A 229 10.86 17.54 -1.64
C PHE A 229 10.69 16.24 -2.42
N VAL A 230 10.30 16.29 -3.69
CA VAL A 230 10.15 15.11 -4.54
C VAL A 230 11.48 14.36 -4.71
N ILE A 231 12.60 15.06 -4.90
CA ILE A 231 13.93 14.43 -4.99
C ILE A 231 14.29 13.73 -3.67
N VAL A 232 14.02 14.37 -2.54
CA VAL A 232 14.27 13.78 -1.21
C VAL A 232 13.40 12.53 -0.99
N VAL A 233 12.15 12.56 -1.44
CA VAL A 233 11.26 11.38 -1.41
C VAL A 233 11.78 10.25 -2.30
N ILE A 234 12.31 10.55 -3.48
CA ILE A 234 12.94 9.54 -4.36
C ILE A 234 14.11 8.88 -3.62
N ILE A 235 15.00 9.66 -3.00
CA ILE A 235 16.15 9.13 -2.26
C ILE A 235 15.69 8.24 -1.10
N PHE A 236 14.67 8.67 -0.34
CA PHE A 236 14.08 7.85 0.71
C PHE A 236 13.49 6.55 0.15
N THR A 237 12.71 6.64 -0.93
CA THR A 237 12.03 5.48 -1.53
C THR A 237 13.03 4.48 -2.12
N LEU A 238 14.15 4.91 -2.64
CA LEU A 238 15.23 4.01 -3.08
C LEU A 238 15.80 3.17 -1.93
N GLY A 239 15.77 3.68 -0.71
CA GLY A 239 16.12 2.93 0.50
C GLY A 239 14.97 2.11 1.08
N ASN A 240 13.73 2.43 0.70
CA ASN A 240 12.51 1.78 1.19
C ASN A 240 12.06 0.68 0.21
N SER A 241 12.70 -0.48 0.33
CA SER A 241 12.38 -1.66 -0.48
C SER A 241 11.04 -2.29 -0.07
N SER A 242 10.60 -3.30 -0.85
CA SER A 242 9.41 -4.09 -0.53
C SER A 242 9.49 -4.72 0.87
N ASP A 243 8.37 -4.70 1.59
CA ASP A 243 8.21 -5.38 2.90
C ASP A 243 8.46 -6.89 2.81
N SER A 244 8.46 -7.47 1.59
CA SER A 244 8.84 -8.86 1.34
C SER A 244 10.22 -9.21 1.91
N PHE A 245 11.17 -8.28 1.90
CA PHE A 245 12.49 -8.52 2.50
C PHE A 245 12.45 -8.57 4.03
N ILE A 246 11.53 -7.85 4.68
CA ILE A 246 11.33 -7.95 6.14
C ILE A 246 10.72 -9.30 6.48
N ILE A 247 9.75 -9.79 5.69
CA ILE A 247 9.15 -11.12 5.82
C ILE A 247 10.22 -12.21 5.69
N LEU A 248 11.05 -12.14 4.65
CA LEU A 248 12.17 -13.07 4.45
C LEU A 248 13.21 -12.96 5.56
N ARG A 249 13.47 -11.76 6.10
CA ARG A 249 14.38 -11.57 7.23
C ARG A 249 13.83 -12.21 8.51
N GLY A 250 12.54 -12.08 8.76
CA GLY A 250 11.86 -12.77 9.88
C GLY A 250 12.06 -14.28 9.81
N GLN A 251 11.82 -14.88 8.64
CA GLN A 251 12.06 -16.31 8.41
C GLN A 251 13.54 -16.68 8.53
N ASN A 252 14.44 -15.88 7.99
CA ASN A 252 15.90 -16.08 8.09
C ASN A 252 16.39 -16.04 9.55
N ARG A 253 15.65 -15.37 10.45
CA ARG A 253 15.91 -15.31 11.89
C ARG A 253 15.05 -16.27 12.71
N GLY A 254 14.44 -17.26 12.06
CA GLY A 254 13.78 -18.41 12.71
C GLY A 254 12.30 -18.22 13.03
N LEU A 255 11.63 -17.16 12.52
CA LEU A 255 10.18 -17.08 12.63
C LEU A 255 9.53 -18.14 11.74
N SER A 256 8.56 -18.87 12.31
CA SER A 256 7.67 -19.72 11.52
C SER A 256 6.71 -18.88 10.67
N VAL A 257 6.10 -19.50 9.66
CA VAL A 257 5.13 -18.82 8.79
C VAL A 257 3.98 -18.23 9.60
N LEU A 258 3.50 -18.97 10.61
CA LEU A 258 2.44 -18.49 11.51
C LEU A 258 2.89 -17.27 12.35
N GLN A 259 4.13 -17.30 12.86
CA GLN A 259 4.69 -16.15 13.59
C GLN A 259 4.89 -14.93 12.70
N ILE A 260 5.22 -15.11 11.41
CA ILE A 260 5.28 -14.02 10.42
C ILE A 260 3.89 -13.39 10.24
N ILE A 261 2.83 -14.18 10.15
CA ILE A 261 1.46 -13.64 10.11
C ILE A 261 1.15 -12.84 11.39
N GLY A 262 1.50 -13.34 12.57
CA GLY A 262 1.37 -12.61 13.84
C GLY A 262 2.13 -11.28 13.85
N MET A 263 3.34 -11.28 13.32
CA MET A 263 4.18 -10.08 13.15
C MET A 263 3.50 -9.03 12.25
N LEU A 264 2.94 -9.44 11.11
CA LEU A 264 2.18 -8.57 10.20
C LEU A 264 0.90 -8.03 10.86
N MET A 265 0.18 -8.85 11.63
CA MET A 265 -0.98 -8.40 12.39
C MET A 265 -0.60 -7.36 13.46
N THR A 266 0.53 -7.55 14.14
CA THR A 266 1.06 -6.58 15.12
C THR A 266 1.35 -5.23 14.46
N PHE A 267 2.03 -5.23 13.31
CA PHE A 267 2.27 -4.03 12.51
C PHE A 267 0.98 -3.30 12.15
N ASN A 268 -0.01 -4.01 11.59
CA ASN A 268 -1.29 -3.42 11.22
C ASN A 268 -2.04 -2.84 12.44
N ALA A 269 -2.01 -3.52 13.57
CA ALA A 269 -2.62 -3.03 14.82
C ALA A 269 -1.95 -1.74 15.31
N VAL A 270 -0.62 -1.71 15.37
CA VAL A 270 0.14 -0.51 15.79
C VAL A 270 -0.13 0.65 14.83
N TYR A 271 -0.07 0.41 13.52
CA TYR A 271 -0.38 1.42 12.53
C TYR A 271 -1.82 1.96 12.67
N ALA A 272 -2.82 1.09 12.77
CA ALA A 272 -4.22 1.48 12.88
C ALA A 272 -4.51 2.31 14.14
N LEU A 273 -3.92 1.92 15.28
CA LEU A 273 -4.09 2.65 16.54
C LEU A 273 -3.44 4.03 16.54
N LEU A 274 -2.30 4.17 15.87
CA LEU A 274 -1.49 5.39 15.95
C LEU A 274 -1.70 6.36 14.78
N ALA A 275 -2.21 5.91 13.62
CA ALA A 275 -2.35 6.76 12.43
C ALA A 275 -3.23 8.00 12.67
N GLY A 276 -4.36 7.86 13.38
CA GLY A 276 -5.24 8.97 13.71
C GLY A 276 -4.61 9.99 14.68
N PRO A 277 -4.17 9.56 15.88
CA PRO A 277 -3.51 10.43 16.86
C PRO A 277 -2.27 11.14 16.31
N LEU A 278 -1.39 10.41 15.60
CA LEU A 278 -0.17 10.99 15.03
C LEU A 278 -0.46 11.91 13.83
N GLY A 279 -1.49 11.60 13.05
CA GLY A 279 -1.99 12.50 12.01
C GLY A 279 -2.42 13.85 12.59
N SER A 280 -3.21 13.85 13.65
CA SER A 280 -3.65 15.08 14.34
C SER A 280 -2.49 15.84 15.02
N LEU A 281 -1.48 15.11 15.51
CA LEU A 281 -0.29 15.69 16.09
C LEU A 281 0.55 16.46 15.03
N SER A 282 0.48 16.04 13.76
CA SER A 282 1.17 16.72 12.66
C SER A 282 0.73 18.17 12.47
N ASP A 283 -0.53 18.46 12.75
CA ASP A 283 -1.08 19.82 12.63
C ASP A 283 -0.57 20.76 13.74
N ARG A 284 -0.17 20.19 14.90
CA ARG A 284 0.34 20.96 16.06
C ARG A 284 1.86 21.15 16.04
N ILE A 285 2.61 20.08 15.75
CA ILE A 285 4.09 20.10 15.82
C ILE A 285 4.71 20.53 14.49
N GLY A 286 3.95 20.39 13.39
CA GLY A 286 4.39 20.67 12.03
C GLY A 286 4.80 19.39 11.27
N ARG A 287 4.27 19.26 10.05
CA ARG A 287 4.36 18.06 9.20
C ARG A 287 5.79 17.63 8.89
N ARG A 288 6.67 18.60 8.63
CA ARG A 288 8.08 18.33 8.35
C ARG A 288 8.82 17.68 9.53
N LYS A 289 8.55 18.15 10.77
CA LYS A 289 9.18 17.56 11.97
C LYS A 289 8.73 16.12 12.18
N LEU A 290 7.43 15.82 11.96
CA LEU A 290 6.91 14.47 12.07
C LEU A 290 7.50 13.55 10.99
N MET A 291 7.62 14.00 9.75
CA MET A 291 8.29 13.23 8.70
C MET A 291 9.72 12.90 9.07
N LEU A 292 10.48 13.90 9.59
CA LEU A 292 11.84 13.68 10.04
C LEU A 292 11.91 12.64 11.16
N ALA A 293 11.03 12.73 12.15
CA ALA A 293 10.92 11.73 13.22
C ALA A 293 10.61 10.34 12.67
N GLY A 294 9.63 10.25 11.74
CA GLY A 294 9.28 9.00 11.08
C GLY A 294 10.45 8.37 10.30
N TRP A 295 11.17 9.17 9.51
CA TRP A 295 12.33 8.68 8.77
C TRP A 295 13.51 8.32 9.66
N THR A 296 13.68 8.99 10.79
CA THR A 296 14.68 8.61 11.81
C THR A 296 14.32 7.27 12.44
N ILE A 297 13.04 7.06 12.83
CA ILE A 297 12.56 5.78 13.35
C ILE A 297 12.75 4.68 12.31
N TYR A 298 12.40 4.94 11.04
CA TYR A 298 12.64 4.01 9.94
C TYR A 298 14.11 3.60 9.86
N GLY A 299 15.04 4.57 9.83
CA GLY A 299 16.47 4.31 9.75
C GLY A 299 16.97 3.45 10.92
N LEU A 300 16.53 3.75 12.16
CA LEU A 300 16.89 2.98 13.35
C LEU A 300 16.31 1.55 13.31
N VAL A 301 15.06 1.39 12.88
CA VAL A 301 14.41 0.08 12.73
C VAL A 301 15.11 -0.74 11.66
N TYR A 302 15.45 -0.15 10.53
CA TYR A 302 16.18 -0.83 9.46
C TYR A 302 17.58 -1.24 9.90
N LEU A 303 18.29 -0.39 10.62
CA LEU A 303 19.55 -0.77 11.25
C LEU A 303 19.36 -1.92 12.25
N GLY A 304 18.27 -1.88 13.02
CA GLY A 304 17.89 -2.99 13.92
C GLY A 304 17.65 -4.29 13.15
N PHE A 305 16.92 -4.27 12.00
CA PHE A 305 16.74 -5.46 11.16
C PHE A 305 18.08 -6.01 10.63
N ALA A 306 19.03 -5.13 10.29
CA ALA A 306 20.35 -5.56 9.85
C ALA A 306 21.11 -6.28 10.98
N LEU A 307 21.08 -5.74 12.19
CA LEU A 307 21.83 -6.22 13.35
C LEU A 307 21.13 -7.34 14.12
N SER A 308 19.84 -7.60 13.85
CA SER A 308 19.06 -8.62 14.57
C SER A 308 19.66 -10.02 14.49
N HIS A 309 19.58 -10.76 15.59
CA HIS A 309 20.04 -12.14 15.71
C HIS A 309 18.89 -13.13 15.86
N THR A 310 17.73 -12.70 16.34
CA THR A 310 16.56 -13.55 16.64
C THR A 310 15.30 -13.08 15.90
N GLY A 311 14.35 -14.00 15.69
CA GLY A 311 13.05 -13.68 15.14
C GLY A 311 12.22 -12.74 16.03
N ALA A 312 12.36 -12.87 17.36
CA ALA A 312 11.66 -12.01 18.33
C ALA A 312 12.07 -10.54 18.17
N GLU A 313 13.36 -10.26 17.93
CA GLU A 313 13.85 -8.92 17.64
C GLU A 313 13.23 -8.36 16.36
N ILE A 314 13.16 -9.18 15.29
CA ILE A 314 12.50 -8.78 14.02
C ILE A 314 11.03 -8.44 14.28
N TRP A 315 10.31 -9.27 15.04
CA TRP A 315 8.90 -9.03 15.36
C TRP A 315 8.71 -7.69 16.10
N MET A 316 9.49 -7.47 17.16
CA MET A 316 9.42 -6.22 17.93
C MET A 316 9.72 -5.00 17.04
N LEU A 317 10.80 -5.05 16.26
CA LEU A 317 11.17 -3.98 15.34
C LEU A 317 10.10 -3.70 14.28
N PHE A 318 9.41 -4.74 13.81
CA PHE A 318 8.32 -4.56 12.85
C PHE A 318 7.08 -3.90 13.48
N GLY A 319 6.87 -4.08 14.78
CA GLY A 319 5.91 -3.26 15.53
C GLY A 319 6.29 -1.77 15.54
N PHE A 320 7.56 -1.43 15.78
CA PHE A 320 8.05 -0.04 15.68
C PHE A 320 7.98 0.51 14.24
N TYR A 321 8.12 -0.35 13.22
CA TYR A 321 7.92 0.03 11.83
C TYR A 321 6.49 0.54 11.57
N GLY A 322 5.49 0.02 12.28
CA GLY A 322 4.12 0.56 12.26
C GLY A 322 4.01 2.00 12.74
N ILE A 323 4.86 2.43 13.68
CA ILE A 323 4.92 3.82 14.14
C ILE A 323 5.46 4.73 13.01
N TYR A 324 6.50 4.30 12.30
CA TYR A 324 7.01 5.03 11.14
C TYR A 324 5.91 5.26 10.10
N TYR A 325 5.15 4.22 9.73
CA TYR A 325 4.03 4.35 8.79
C TYR A 325 2.99 5.36 9.26
N ALA A 326 2.61 5.29 10.54
CA ALA A 326 1.65 6.22 11.13
C ALA A 326 2.12 7.67 11.13
N LEU A 327 3.44 7.90 11.27
CA LEU A 327 4.05 9.24 11.24
C LEU A 327 4.22 9.81 9.82
N THR A 328 4.22 8.97 8.77
CA THR A 328 4.67 9.44 7.46
C THR A 328 3.62 9.33 6.36
N GLU A 329 2.80 8.30 6.31
CA GLU A 329 1.91 8.03 5.15
C GLU A 329 0.92 9.18 4.89
N GLY A 330 0.17 9.62 5.89
CA GLY A 330 -0.77 10.75 5.77
C GLY A 330 -0.07 12.10 5.73
N VAL A 331 0.98 12.24 6.53
CA VAL A 331 1.71 13.50 6.72
C VAL A 331 2.47 13.93 5.47
N ALA A 332 3.03 12.98 4.68
CA ALA A 332 3.71 13.29 3.43
C ALA A 332 2.76 13.94 2.41
N LYS A 333 1.53 13.39 2.27
CA LYS A 333 0.51 13.98 1.38
C LYS A 333 0.07 15.36 1.86
N ALA A 334 -0.08 15.52 3.18
CA ALA A 334 -0.42 16.80 3.77
C ALA A 334 0.68 17.86 3.56
N LEU A 335 1.96 17.46 3.62
CA LEU A 335 3.09 18.35 3.33
C LEU A 335 3.10 18.80 1.86
N VAL A 336 2.74 17.93 0.91
CA VAL A 336 2.54 18.33 -0.51
C VAL A 336 1.48 19.43 -0.61
N ALA A 337 0.35 19.29 0.10
CA ALA A 337 -0.72 20.29 0.08
C ALA A 337 -0.29 21.65 0.68
N ASP A 338 0.66 21.66 1.61
CA ASP A 338 1.19 22.90 2.20
C ASP A 338 2.19 23.63 1.30
N ILE A 339 2.95 22.87 0.48
CA ILE A 339 4.02 23.43 -0.35
C ILE A 339 3.46 23.95 -1.69
N VAL A 340 2.32 23.40 -2.16
CA VAL A 340 1.81 23.65 -3.51
C VAL A 340 0.47 24.40 -3.47
N PRO A 341 0.28 25.45 -4.31
CA PRO A 341 -0.99 26.16 -4.46
C PRO A 341 -2.15 25.20 -4.79
N GLN A 342 -3.37 25.56 -4.38
CA GLN A 342 -4.54 24.71 -4.48
C GLN A 342 -4.82 24.23 -5.92
N GLU A 343 -4.60 25.10 -6.91
CA GLU A 343 -4.83 24.84 -8.34
C GLU A 343 -3.88 23.78 -8.91
N GLN A 344 -2.70 23.60 -8.30
CA GLN A 344 -1.66 22.66 -8.76
C GLN A 344 -1.61 21.37 -7.94
N ARG A 345 -2.39 21.23 -6.85
CA ARG A 345 -2.34 20.08 -5.94
C ARG A 345 -2.56 18.75 -6.64
N GLY A 346 -3.52 18.69 -7.57
CA GLY A 346 -3.80 17.45 -8.32
C GLY A 346 -2.58 16.94 -9.08
N THR A 347 -1.92 17.84 -9.84
CA THR A 347 -0.69 17.51 -10.57
C THR A 347 0.47 17.19 -9.65
N ALA A 348 0.59 17.90 -8.52
CA ALA A 348 1.63 17.65 -7.52
C ALA A 348 1.48 16.27 -6.88
N TYR A 349 0.26 15.85 -6.51
CA TYR A 349 0.01 14.49 -6.02
C TYR A 349 0.29 13.43 -7.09
N GLY A 350 -0.05 13.71 -8.34
CA GLY A 350 0.28 12.84 -9.47
C GLY A 350 1.79 12.63 -9.58
N LEU A 351 2.56 13.72 -9.57
CA LEU A 351 4.02 13.68 -9.65
C LEU A 351 4.67 13.01 -8.43
N PHE A 352 4.17 13.31 -7.21
CA PHE A 352 4.62 12.68 -5.98
C PHE A 352 4.40 11.16 -5.98
N ASN A 353 3.20 10.70 -6.36
CA ASN A 353 2.91 9.27 -6.46
C ASN A 353 3.69 8.59 -7.60
N ALA A 354 3.89 9.29 -8.72
CA ALA A 354 4.73 8.80 -9.82
C ALA A 354 6.18 8.60 -9.36
N ALA A 355 6.74 9.57 -8.62
CA ALA A 355 8.09 9.49 -8.09
C ALA A 355 8.27 8.27 -7.17
N ILE A 356 7.33 8.03 -6.25
CA ILE A 356 7.32 6.84 -5.39
C ILE A 356 7.22 5.57 -6.24
N GLY A 357 6.24 5.52 -7.16
CA GLY A 357 6.00 4.33 -7.99
C GLY A 357 7.19 3.98 -8.89
N PHE A 358 7.83 4.96 -9.53
CA PHE A 358 9.04 4.71 -10.34
C PHE A 358 10.24 4.31 -9.51
N SER A 359 10.37 4.82 -8.28
CA SER A 359 11.46 4.46 -7.39
C SER A 359 11.30 3.08 -6.75
N ALA A 360 10.09 2.53 -6.70
CA ALA A 360 9.81 1.24 -6.08
C ALA A 360 10.50 0.07 -6.80
N LEU A 361 10.57 0.11 -8.15
CA LEU A 361 11.26 -0.91 -8.92
C LEU A 361 12.76 -0.95 -8.63
N PRO A 362 13.54 0.13 -8.83
CA PRO A 362 14.96 0.10 -8.51
C PRO A 362 15.21 -0.18 -7.01
N ALA A 363 14.40 0.32 -6.09
CA ALA A 363 14.52 0.05 -4.66
C ALA A 363 14.47 -1.46 -4.36
N SER A 364 13.45 -2.14 -4.87
CA SER A 364 13.27 -3.58 -4.63
C SER A 364 14.30 -4.44 -5.35
N VAL A 365 14.71 -4.06 -6.57
CA VAL A 365 15.79 -4.73 -7.30
C VAL A 365 17.13 -4.59 -6.56
N ILE A 366 17.49 -3.37 -6.14
CA ILE A 366 18.71 -3.12 -5.36
C ILE A 366 18.70 -3.94 -4.08
N ALA A 367 17.59 -3.96 -3.34
CA ALA A 367 17.49 -4.73 -2.11
C ALA A 367 17.68 -6.23 -2.36
N GLY A 368 17.06 -6.78 -3.42
CA GLY A 368 17.21 -8.17 -3.80
C GLY A 368 18.64 -8.54 -4.19
N VAL A 369 19.31 -7.68 -4.96
CA VAL A 369 20.73 -7.84 -5.35
C VAL A 369 21.65 -7.77 -4.13
N LEU A 370 21.46 -6.78 -3.26
CA LEU A 370 22.24 -6.64 -2.01
C LEU A 370 22.08 -7.88 -1.12
N TRP A 371 20.85 -8.38 -0.97
CA TRP A 371 20.59 -9.61 -0.23
C TRP A 371 21.30 -10.82 -0.83
N GLN A 372 21.17 -11.00 -2.15
CA GLN A 372 21.69 -12.18 -2.86
C GLN A 372 23.20 -12.24 -2.90
N TYR A 373 23.87 -11.10 -3.21
CA TYR A 373 25.30 -11.07 -3.53
C TYR A 373 26.19 -10.56 -2.40
N ILE A 374 25.62 -9.89 -1.38
CA ILE A 374 26.38 -9.41 -0.23
C ILE A 374 25.99 -10.22 1.01
N ASN A 375 24.82 -9.95 1.60
CA ASN A 375 24.24 -10.70 2.70
C ASN A 375 22.81 -10.21 3.01
N PRO A 376 22.02 -10.97 3.82
CA PRO A 376 20.64 -10.57 4.20
C PRO A 376 20.50 -9.28 5.03
N ALA A 377 21.59 -8.73 5.59
CA ALA A 377 21.57 -7.47 6.34
C ALA A 377 21.80 -6.24 5.43
N ALA A 378 22.47 -6.44 4.28
CA ALA A 378 22.90 -5.36 3.40
C ALA A 378 21.76 -4.44 2.90
N PRO A 379 20.58 -4.93 2.45
CA PRO A 379 19.49 -4.06 2.04
C PRO A 379 18.97 -3.17 3.16
N PHE A 380 18.97 -3.64 4.40
CA PHE A 380 18.53 -2.87 5.56
C PHE A 380 19.55 -1.78 5.95
N ILE A 381 20.85 -2.06 5.87
CA ILE A 381 21.91 -1.03 6.04
C ILE A 381 21.76 0.05 4.97
N PHE A 382 21.59 -0.35 3.72
CA PHE A 382 21.38 0.57 2.60
C PHE A 382 20.15 1.46 2.82
N GLY A 383 19.01 0.87 3.22
CA GLY A 383 17.78 1.61 3.54
C GLY A 383 17.96 2.57 4.71
N ALA A 384 18.65 2.16 5.76
CA ALA A 384 18.96 3.04 6.91
C ALA A 384 19.81 4.25 6.50
N VAL A 385 20.86 4.04 5.70
CA VAL A 385 21.73 5.12 5.22
C VAL A 385 20.94 6.10 4.35
N LEU A 386 20.14 5.62 3.40
CA LEU A 386 19.34 6.51 2.54
C LEU A 386 18.24 7.22 3.31
N SER A 387 17.66 6.62 4.33
CA SER A 387 16.69 7.28 5.19
C SER A 387 17.30 8.44 5.98
N LEU A 388 18.49 8.25 6.56
CA LEU A 388 19.20 9.31 7.26
C LEU A 388 19.64 10.43 6.31
N LEU A 389 20.12 10.10 5.11
CA LEU A 389 20.43 11.04 4.06
C LEU A 389 19.19 11.85 3.66
N ALA A 390 18.06 11.19 3.41
CA ALA A 390 16.81 11.84 3.07
C ALA A 390 16.33 12.76 4.21
N GLY A 391 16.46 12.34 5.46
CA GLY A 391 16.17 13.17 6.64
C GLY A 391 17.04 14.42 6.69
N PHE A 392 18.33 14.31 6.46
CA PHE A 392 19.27 15.43 6.39
C PHE A 392 18.90 16.40 5.24
N LEU A 393 18.62 15.88 4.05
CA LEU A 393 18.21 16.68 2.90
C LEU A 393 16.84 17.33 3.11
N LEU A 394 15.90 16.67 3.78
CA LEU A 394 14.63 17.28 4.16
C LEU A 394 14.82 18.53 5.01
N VAL A 395 15.77 18.50 5.95
CA VAL A 395 16.08 19.64 6.81
C VAL A 395 16.80 20.76 6.06
N THR A 396 17.65 20.47 5.12
CA THR A 396 18.49 21.46 4.44
C THR A 396 17.83 22.05 3.18
N TRP A 397 17.16 21.24 2.38
CA TRP A 397 16.65 21.64 1.05
C TRP A 397 15.18 22.05 1.06
N VAL A 398 14.36 21.49 1.96
CA VAL A 398 12.92 21.74 2.03
C VAL A 398 12.62 22.75 3.17
N ARG A 399 13.18 23.94 3.05
CA ARG A 399 12.99 25.03 4.03
C ARG A 399 11.74 25.84 3.74
#